data_5d35328b67af1718b30421951750b4ef
#
_entry.id   5d35328b67af1718b30421951750b4ef
#
_cell.length_a   1.000
_cell.length_b   1.000
_cell.length_c   1.000
_cell.angle_alpha   90.00
_cell.angle_beta   90.00
_cell.angle_gamma   90.00
#
_symmetry.space_group_name_H-M   'P 1'
#
loop_
_entity.id
_entity.type
_entity.pdbx_description
1 polymer ?
#
loop_
_entity_poly.entity_id
_entity_poly.type
_entity_poly.pdbx_seq_one_letter_code
_entity_poly.pdbx_strand_id
1 'polypeptide(L)'
;MYTSGTTGPSKGVRVTQAHAYGYASPAVIGRAQADDVSLVTLPLFHIGGQWAGVYNSLIAGGSSVVLPRFSATSYWDDVRHYGCTYTLMLGAMANFLFQQPPSDADRRHTMRQVLMVPVMPQLDAFRERFGIGEVATAYGLTEGSTVLVAPLGQARPNAVGLPRGDFEVRLVDEHDVEVPRGKAGELVIRTRDPWSVMDGYHEMPEATVNVWRNQWLHTGDAFRIDDDGQWVFIDRMKDAMRRRGENVSSFEVEREIMEHPAVLEVAVVGVPSAATEDDILACVVVRPGMQLDPAELLAFLDRRLPYFMVPRYVECLDALPKTPTEKIRKQALRERGVTPAAFDRPPRRVA
;
A
#
# COMPACT_ATOMS: atom_id res chain seq x y z
N MET A 1 -19.30 4.18 1.95
CA MET A 1 -17.94 4.27 1.37
C MET A 1 -17.78 3.21 0.29
N TYR A 2 -16.82 3.36 -0.64
CA TYR A 2 -16.59 2.37 -1.69
C TYR A 2 -15.19 1.78 -1.59
N THR A 3 -15.07 0.48 -1.91
CA THR A 3 -13.77 -0.17 -2.09
C THR A 3 -13.13 0.31 -3.38
N SER A 4 -11.81 0.17 -3.52
CA SER A 4 -11.09 0.66 -4.70
C SER A 4 -11.29 -0.17 -5.98
N GLY A 5 -12.00 -1.31 -5.92
CA GLY A 5 -12.30 -2.13 -7.10
C GLY A 5 -11.08 -2.66 -7.86
N THR A 6 -9.96 -2.92 -7.19
CA THR A 6 -8.74 -3.44 -7.83
C THR A 6 -8.91 -4.82 -8.46
N THR A 7 -9.95 -5.55 -8.09
CA THR A 7 -10.19 -6.96 -8.47
C THR A 7 -11.63 -7.25 -8.88
N GLY A 8 -12.35 -6.23 -9.30
CA GLY A 8 -13.75 -6.30 -9.72
C GLY A 8 -14.45 -4.98 -9.49
N PRO A 9 -15.75 -4.90 -9.69
CA PRO A 9 -16.52 -3.69 -9.42
C PRO A 9 -16.34 -3.22 -7.98
N SER A 10 -16.27 -1.90 -7.79
CA SER A 10 -16.23 -1.29 -6.45
C SER A 10 -17.47 -1.69 -5.65
N LYS A 11 -17.29 -2.13 -4.40
CA LYS A 11 -18.38 -2.51 -3.52
C LYS A 11 -18.73 -1.34 -2.61
N GLY A 12 -20.02 -1.10 -2.41
CA GLY A 12 -20.51 -0.13 -1.44
C GLY A 12 -20.43 -0.69 -0.02
N VAL A 13 -19.53 -0.18 0.79
CA VAL A 13 -19.39 -0.58 2.19
C VAL A 13 -20.37 0.23 3.05
N ARG A 14 -21.22 -0.45 3.79
CA ARG A 14 -22.11 0.16 4.79
C ARG A 14 -21.31 0.44 6.04
N VAL A 15 -21.23 1.70 6.41
CA VAL A 15 -20.42 2.17 7.54
C VAL A 15 -21.27 2.84 8.58
N THR A 16 -20.95 2.65 9.85
CA THR A 16 -21.58 3.33 10.98
C THR A 16 -20.80 4.59 11.35
N GLN A 17 -21.36 5.44 12.20
CA GLN A 17 -20.65 6.60 12.75
C GLN A 17 -19.49 6.15 13.66
N ALA A 18 -19.67 5.08 14.43
CA ALA A 18 -18.61 4.51 15.28
C ALA A 18 -17.42 4.02 14.43
N HIS A 19 -17.69 3.36 13.29
CA HIS A 19 -16.67 2.91 12.36
C HIS A 19 -15.88 4.11 11.78
N ALA A 20 -16.59 5.13 11.28
CA ALA A 20 -15.95 6.32 10.72
C ALA A 20 -15.11 7.06 11.78
N TYR A 21 -15.63 7.22 12.99
CA TYR A 21 -14.92 7.84 14.10
C TYR A 21 -13.69 7.02 14.53
N GLY A 22 -13.84 5.69 14.68
CA GLY A 22 -12.74 4.79 15.06
C GLY A 22 -11.61 4.76 14.03
N TYR A 23 -11.92 4.97 12.73
CA TYR A 23 -10.90 5.14 11.70
C TYR A 23 -10.22 6.50 11.79
N ALA A 24 -11.00 7.59 11.91
CA ALA A 24 -10.52 8.96 11.75
C ALA A 24 -9.97 9.58 13.03
N SER A 25 -10.16 8.95 14.19
CA SER A 25 -9.78 9.54 15.48
C SER A 25 -8.31 9.93 15.54
N PRO A 26 -7.96 11.17 15.96
CA PRO A 26 -6.58 11.59 16.20
C PRO A 26 -5.84 10.74 17.24
N ALA A 27 -6.57 10.03 18.10
CA ALA A 27 -5.98 9.08 19.04
C ALA A 27 -5.44 7.81 18.33
N VAL A 28 -5.88 7.56 17.09
CA VAL A 28 -5.51 6.40 16.28
C VAL A 28 -4.49 6.75 15.24
N ILE A 29 -4.80 7.76 14.42
CA ILE A 29 -3.97 8.16 13.30
C ILE A 29 -3.44 9.58 13.52
N GLY A 30 -2.11 9.68 13.68
CA GLY A 30 -1.37 10.88 13.43
C GLY A 30 -1.46 11.99 14.45
N ARG A 31 -2.10 11.86 15.59
CA ARG A 31 -2.16 12.90 16.65
C ARG A 31 -2.43 14.32 16.12
N ALA A 32 -3.37 14.48 15.18
CA ALA A 32 -3.79 15.79 14.73
C ALA A 32 -4.27 16.66 15.92
N GLN A 33 -3.97 17.95 15.87
CA GLN A 33 -4.26 18.93 16.93
C GLN A 33 -5.15 20.05 16.37
N ALA A 34 -5.70 20.88 17.25
CA ALA A 34 -6.62 21.95 16.88
C ALA A 34 -5.99 23.06 16.01
N ASP A 35 -4.68 23.20 16.08
CA ASP A 35 -3.92 24.17 15.27
C ASP A 35 -3.36 23.56 13.97
N ASP A 36 -3.63 22.27 13.70
CA ASP A 36 -3.15 21.62 12.51
C ASP A 36 -3.97 22.00 11.26
N VAL A 37 -3.24 22.09 10.16
CA VAL A 37 -3.77 22.24 8.81
C VAL A 37 -3.40 20.99 8.02
N SER A 38 -4.37 20.14 7.74
CA SER A 38 -4.17 18.91 6.96
C SER A 38 -4.16 19.20 5.46
N LEU A 39 -3.12 18.76 4.75
CA LEU A 39 -3.12 18.78 3.28
C LEU A 39 -3.73 17.46 2.75
N VAL A 40 -4.84 17.56 2.04
CA VAL A 40 -5.59 16.41 1.50
C VAL A 40 -5.50 16.41 -0.02
N THR A 41 -4.73 15.48 -0.57
CA THR A 41 -4.55 15.27 -2.02
C THR A 41 -5.17 13.98 -2.51
N LEU A 42 -5.69 13.16 -1.59
CA LEU A 42 -6.38 11.90 -1.89
C LEU A 42 -7.88 12.13 -2.12
N PRO A 43 -8.53 11.32 -2.98
CA PRO A 43 -9.94 11.48 -3.30
C PRO A 43 -10.86 11.38 -2.07
N LEU A 44 -11.84 12.28 -1.98
CA LEU A 44 -12.80 12.33 -0.87
C LEU A 44 -13.82 11.17 -0.85
N PHE A 45 -13.98 10.43 -1.94
CA PHE A 45 -14.81 9.22 -1.94
C PHE A 45 -14.10 8.01 -1.32
N HIS A 46 -12.81 8.15 -0.96
CA HIS A 46 -11.98 7.13 -0.32
C HIS A 46 -11.69 7.50 1.14
N ILE A 47 -11.58 6.49 2.01
CA ILE A 47 -11.31 6.67 3.45
C ILE A 47 -10.04 7.48 3.71
N GLY A 48 -9.00 7.35 2.87
CA GLY A 48 -7.76 8.12 3.01
C GLY A 48 -7.97 9.64 2.88
N GLY A 49 -8.73 10.09 1.88
CA GLY A 49 -9.04 11.51 1.73
C GLY A 49 -10.10 11.99 2.72
N GLN A 50 -11.23 11.28 2.80
CA GLN A 50 -12.35 11.73 3.60
C GLN A 50 -12.12 11.56 5.11
N TRP A 51 -11.72 10.35 5.56
CA TRP A 51 -11.63 10.07 7.00
C TRP A 51 -10.26 10.43 7.58
N ALA A 52 -9.17 9.98 6.97
CA ALA A 52 -7.83 10.28 7.49
C ALA A 52 -7.40 11.73 7.22
N GLY A 53 -7.90 12.35 6.16
CA GLY A 53 -7.62 13.76 5.83
C GLY A 53 -8.60 14.71 6.50
N VAL A 54 -9.85 14.74 6.03
CA VAL A 54 -10.82 15.77 6.44
C VAL A 54 -11.41 15.48 7.81
N TYR A 55 -11.96 14.27 8.02
CA TYR A 55 -12.68 13.96 9.26
C TYR A 55 -11.76 13.92 10.48
N ASN A 56 -10.52 13.41 10.30
CA ASN A 56 -9.49 13.47 11.34
C ASN A 56 -9.25 14.91 11.83
N SER A 57 -9.09 15.86 10.92
CA SER A 57 -8.90 17.27 11.25
C SER A 57 -10.12 17.87 11.96
N LEU A 58 -11.33 17.54 11.49
CA LEU A 58 -12.58 18.02 12.13
C LEU A 58 -12.72 17.50 13.56
N ILE A 59 -12.42 16.23 13.83
CA ILE A 59 -12.43 15.67 15.19
C ILE A 59 -11.41 16.38 16.08
N ALA A 60 -10.24 16.70 15.55
CA ALA A 60 -9.18 17.40 16.28
C ALA A 60 -9.49 18.89 16.54
N GLY A 61 -10.47 19.47 15.85
CA GLY A 61 -10.75 20.91 15.85
C GLY A 61 -9.82 21.72 14.92
N GLY A 62 -9.05 21.03 14.07
CA GLY A 62 -8.17 21.65 13.09
C GLY A 62 -8.86 21.96 11.76
N SER A 63 -8.09 22.22 10.72
CA SER A 63 -8.59 22.55 9.38
C SER A 63 -7.98 21.65 8.30
N SER A 64 -8.57 21.66 7.12
CA SER A 64 -8.11 20.88 5.98
C SER A 64 -8.08 21.71 4.71
N VAL A 65 -7.01 21.60 3.95
CA VAL A 65 -6.86 22.09 2.60
C VAL A 65 -7.05 20.91 1.64
N VAL A 66 -8.10 20.95 0.85
CA VAL A 66 -8.42 19.87 -0.10
C VAL A 66 -8.00 20.31 -1.50
N LEU A 67 -7.05 19.60 -2.09
CA LEU A 67 -6.61 19.83 -3.45
C LEU A 67 -7.26 18.82 -4.42
N PRO A 68 -7.51 19.23 -5.67
CA PRO A 68 -8.16 18.37 -6.66
C PRO A 68 -7.36 17.11 -6.99
N ARG A 69 -6.01 17.18 -6.88
CA ARG A 69 -5.09 16.09 -7.18
C ARG A 69 -3.73 16.31 -6.54
N PHE A 70 -2.96 15.25 -6.41
CA PHE A 70 -1.54 15.32 -6.07
C PHE A 70 -0.73 15.85 -7.26
N SER A 71 0.28 16.67 -6.97
CA SER A 71 1.29 17.15 -7.93
C SER A 71 2.64 17.21 -7.24
N ALA A 72 3.61 16.40 -7.68
CA ALA A 72 4.94 16.39 -7.07
C ALA A 72 5.70 17.71 -7.25
N THR A 73 5.40 18.45 -8.31
CA THR A 73 6.08 19.73 -8.63
C THR A 73 5.56 20.89 -7.82
N SER A 74 4.27 20.94 -7.45
CA SER A 74 3.67 22.03 -6.68
C SER A 74 3.46 21.72 -5.20
N TYR A 75 3.66 20.46 -4.78
CA TYR A 75 3.29 19.99 -3.44
C TYR A 75 3.83 20.87 -2.30
N TRP A 76 5.13 21.17 -2.34
CA TRP A 76 5.76 21.97 -1.28
C TRP A 76 5.38 23.46 -1.37
N ASP A 77 5.02 23.96 -2.55
CA ASP A 77 4.47 25.31 -2.71
C ASP A 77 3.08 25.40 -2.08
N ASP A 78 2.24 24.39 -2.30
CA ASP A 78 0.92 24.30 -1.68
C ASP A 78 1.04 24.19 -0.14
N VAL A 79 1.96 23.35 0.37
CA VAL A 79 2.25 23.26 1.81
C VAL A 79 2.63 24.61 2.41
N ARG A 80 3.52 25.36 1.74
CA ARG A 80 3.95 26.70 2.18
C ARG A 80 2.82 27.71 2.12
N HIS A 81 2.09 27.71 1.00
CA HIS A 81 1.03 28.67 0.76
C HIS A 81 -0.09 28.59 1.81
N TYR A 82 -0.48 27.39 2.15
CA TYR A 82 -1.57 27.14 3.10
C TYR A 82 -1.11 26.90 4.54
N GLY A 83 0.20 26.87 4.79
CA GLY A 83 0.74 26.57 6.12
C GLY A 83 0.41 25.16 6.62
N CYS A 84 0.37 24.18 5.73
CA CYS A 84 -0.01 22.81 6.10
C CYS A 84 1.02 22.16 7.03
N THR A 85 0.54 21.48 8.07
CA THR A 85 1.37 20.89 9.14
C THR A 85 1.31 19.38 9.18
N TYR A 86 0.28 18.78 8.57
CA TYR A 86 -0.01 17.37 8.57
C TYR A 86 -0.48 16.89 7.19
N THR A 87 -0.19 15.65 6.84
CA THR A 87 -0.73 15.01 5.64
C THR A 87 -0.76 13.49 5.77
N LEU A 88 -1.68 12.85 5.03
CA LEU A 88 -1.58 11.45 4.65
C LEU A 88 -1.08 11.36 3.22
N MET A 89 0.00 10.61 2.98
CA MET A 89 0.51 10.34 1.64
C MET A 89 0.78 8.86 1.41
N LEU A 90 0.61 8.46 0.17
CA LEU A 90 1.03 7.13 -0.27
C LEU A 90 2.56 7.08 -0.40
N GLY A 91 3.18 5.92 -0.18
CA GLY A 91 4.61 5.73 -0.38
C GLY A 91 5.07 6.11 -1.80
N ALA A 92 4.25 5.85 -2.81
CA ALA A 92 4.51 6.31 -4.19
C ALA A 92 4.56 7.83 -4.30
N MET A 93 3.68 8.57 -3.61
CA MET A 93 3.70 10.04 -3.60
C MET A 93 4.99 10.55 -2.93
N ALA A 94 5.37 9.95 -1.79
CA ALA A 94 6.63 10.27 -1.13
C ALA A 94 7.84 10.02 -2.05
N ASN A 95 7.82 8.94 -2.80
CA ASN A 95 8.86 8.63 -3.78
C ASN A 95 8.89 9.67 -4.92
N PHE A 96 7.76 10.10 -5.46
CA PHE A 96 7.72 11.16 -6.48
C PHE A 96 8.26 12.49 -5.97
N LEU A 97 7.97 12.86 -4.72
CA LEU A 97 8.55 14.05 -4.08
C LEU A 97 10.07 13.90 -3.89
N PHE A 98 10.52 12.74 -3.42
CA PHE A 98 11.92 12.46 -3.19
C PHE A 98 12.77 12.49 -4.48
N GLN A 99 12.15 12.16 -5.62
CA GLN A 99 12.81 12.18 -6.92
C GLN A 99 12.88 13.56 -7.57
N GLN A 100 12.17 14.58 -7.07
CA GLN A 100 12.33 15.96 -7.57
C GLN A 100 13.77 16.42 -7.31
N PRO A 101 14.34 17.28 -8.17
CA PRO A 101 15.65 17.86 -7.93
C PRO A 101 15.74 18.47 -6.53
N PRO A 102 16.83 18.26 -5.78
CA PRO A 102 17.03 18.91 -4.47
C PRO A 102 16.98 20.43 -4.59
N SER A 103 16.40 21.08 -3.56
CA SER A 103 16.26 22.53 -3.50
C SER A 103 16.53 23.05 -2.09
N ASP A 104 17.10 24.24 -1.97
CA ASP A 104 17.23 24.95 -0.69
C ASP A 104 15.87 25.24 -0.02
N ALA A 105 14.78 25.10 -0.76
CA ALA A 105 13.41 25.25 -0.27
C ALA A 105 12.84 23.96 0.35
N ASP A 106 13.51 22.82 0.21
CA ASP A 106 12.98 21.51 0.63
C ASP A 106 12.63 21.44 2.13
N ARG A 107 13.31 22.25 2.96
CA ARG A 107 13.06 22.33 4.41
C ARG A 107 12.28 23.59 4.83
N ARG A 108 11.95 24.47 3.88
CA ARG A 108 11.28 25.75 4.19
C ARG A 108 9.76 25.59 4.16
N HIS A 109 9.20 24.84 5.07
CA HIS A 109 7.75 24.59 5.19
C HIS A 109 7.37 24.27 6.63
N THR A 110 6.05 24.20 6.88
CA THR A 110 5.44 23.98 8.18
C THR A 110 5.08 22.50 8.44
N MET A 111 5.27 21.60 7.47
CA MET A 111 4.92 20.18 7.59
C MET A 111 5.76 19.54 8.70
N ARG A 112 5.10 19.06 9.75
CA ARG A 112 5.75 18.43 10.90
C ARG A 112 5.53 16.94 10.97
N GLN A 113 4.40 16.47 10.44
CA GLN A 113 3.97 15.08 10.55
C GLN A 113 3.42 14.54 9.24
N VAL A 114 3.80 13.32 8.92
CA VAL A 114 3.34 12.59 7.74
C VAL A 114 2.85 11.19 8.16
N LEU A 115 1.60 10.87 7.83
CA LEU A 115 1.12 9.48 7.82
C LEU A 115 1.45 8.89 6.44
N MET A 116 2.45 8.02 6.36
CA MET A 116 2.94 7.44 5.11
C MET A 116 2.53 5.96 4.99
N VAL A 117 1.79 5.61 3.95
CA VAL A 117 1.23 4.24 3.77
C VAL A 117 1.41 3.75 2.32
N PRO A 118 2.16 2.67 2.08
CA PRO A 118 3.18 2.10 2.98
C PRO A 118 4.37 3.04 3.16
N VAL A 119 5.21 2.76 4.14
CA VAL A 119 6.47 3.51 4.32
C VAL A 119 7.41 3.23 3.16
N MET A 120 7.98 4.29 2.57
CA MET A 120 8.97 4.15 1.51
C MET A 120 10.30 3.57 2.04
N PRO A 121 11.06 2.81 1.24
CA PRO A 121 12.33 2.23 1.69
C PRO A 121 13.35 3.29 2.17
N GLN A 122 13.45 4.43 1.49
CA GLN A 122 14.40 5.51 1.78
C GLN A 122 13.85 6.51 2.83
N LEU A 123 13.12 6.03 3.85
CA LEU A 123 12.46 6.88 4.86
C LEU A 123 13.41 7.88 5.52
N ASP A 124 14.60 7.44 5.96
CA ASP A 124 15.53 8.29 6.69
C ASP A 124 16.07 9.42 5.79
N ALA A 125 16.42 9.11 4.54
CA ALA A 125 16.85 10.11 3.56
C ALA A 125 15.69 11.10 3.23
N PHE A 126 14.45 10.63 3.15
CA PHE A 126 13.28 11.49 2.96
C PHE A 126 13.10 12.44 4.15
N ARG A 127 13.16 11.93 5.38
CA ARG A 127 13.07 12.74 6.59
C ARG A 127 14.18 13.77 6.68
N GLU A 128 15.40 13.38 6.38
CA GLU A 128 16.57 14.28 6.39
C GLU A 128 16.41 15.38 5.34
N ARG A 129 16.07 15.01 4.10
CA ARG A 129 15.93 15.98 3.01
C ARG A 129 14.86 17.01 3.28
N PHE A 130 13.65 16.58 3.67
CA PHE A 130 12.51 17.47 3.85
C PHE A 130 12.34 17.98 5.29
N GLY A 131 13.18 17.60 6.22
CA GLY A 131 13.07 18.05 7.62
C GLY A 131 11.82 17.55 8.33
N ILE A 132 11.26 16.38 7.93
CA ILE A 132 10.05 15.82 8.55
C ILE A 132 10.43 15.15 9.87
N GLY A 133 9.96 15.70 10.97
CA GLY A 133 10.26 15.19 12.31
C GLY A 133 9.59 13.86 12.61
N GLU A 134 8.31 13.74 12.28
CA GLU A 134 7.48 12.61 12.66
C GLU A 134 6.82 11.93 11.45
N VAL A 135 7.10 10.64 11.29
CA VAL A 135 6.41 9.78 10.32
C VAL A 135 5.70 8.68 11.08
N ALA A 136 4.41 8.53 10.80
CA ALA A 136 3.57 7.41 11.25
C ALA A 136 3.26 6.50 10.08
N THR A 137 2.85 5.28 10.37
CA THR A 137 2.24 4.38 9.38
C THR A 137 1.13 3.59 10.00
N ALA A 138 0.23 3.09 9.17
CA ALA A 138 -0.88 2.27 9.62
C ALA A 138 -1.31 1.31 8.51
N TYR A 139 -1.99 0.25 8.89
CA TYR A 139 -2.75 -0.59 7.99
C TYR A 139 -4.23 -0.49 8.34
N GLY A 140 -5.03 -0.31 7.32
CA GLY A 140 -6.48 -0.27 7.44
C GLY A 140 -7.16 -0.52 6.09
N LEU A 141 -8.42 -0.86 6.16
CA LEU A 141 -9.25 -1.12 5.00
C LEU A 141 -10.64 -0.51 5.21
N THR A 142 -11.35 -0.30 4.12
CA THR A 142 -12.68 0.33 4.17
C THR A 142 -13.67 -0.50 4.99
N GLU A 143 -13.52 -1.82 4.98
CA GLU A 143 -14.36 -2.78 5.68
C GLU A 143 -14.03 -2.89 7.18
N GLY A 144 -12.76 -2.75 7.54
CA GLY A 144 -12.21 -3.15 8.86
C GLY A 144 -11.65 -2.02 9.70
N SER A 145 -11.75 -0.75 9.27
CA SER A 145 -11.14 0.39 9.97
C SER A 145 -9.59 0.38 9.92
N THR A 146 -8.94 1.18 10.77
CA THR A 146 -7.48 1.15 10.99
C THR A 146 -7.18 0.10 12.05
N VAL A 147 -6.45 -0.94 11.69
CA VAL A 147 -6.25 -2.14 12.54
C VAL A 147 -4.87 -2.19 13.15
N LEU A 148 -3.84 -1.94 12.35
CA LEU A 148 -2.44 -1.93 12.79
C LEU A 148 -1.90 -0.51 12.71
N VAL A 149 -1.13 -0.09 13.71
CA VAL A 149 -0.60 1.27 13.79
C VAL A 149 0.83 1.24 14.33
N ALA A 150 1.74 1.93 13.66
CA ALA A 150 3.03 2.26 14.24
C ALA A 150 2.90 3.60 14.98
N PRO A 151 3.31 3.67 16.26
CA PRO A 151 3.38 4.93 16.97
C PRO A 151 4.22 5.96 16.22
N LEU A 152 3.92 7.25 16.46
CA LEU A 152 4.69 8.35 15.88
C LEU A 152 6.19 8.20 16.13
N GLY A 153 6.98 8.42 15.10
CA GLY A 153 8.44 8.27 15.15
C GLY A 153 8.95 6.82 15.12
N GLN A 154 8.04 5.83 15.13
CA GLN A 154 8.38 4.41 15.07
C GLN A 154 8.06 3.76 13.72
N ALA A 155 7.58 4.54 12.75
CA ALA A 155 7.39 4.05 11.40
C ALA A 155 8.74 3.59 10.81
N ARG A 156 8.74 2.40 10.20
CA ARG A 156 9.91 1.84 9.52
C ARG A 156 9.50 1.15 8.22
N PRO A 157 10.38 1.09 7.23
CA PRO A 157 10.10 0.33 6.03
C PRO A 157 9.72 -1.12 6.34
N ASN A 158 8.84 -1.68 5.53
CA ASN A 158 8.37 -3.07 5.60
C ASN A 158 7.55 -3.45 6.85
N ALA A 159 7.29 -2.54 7.77
CA ALA A 159 6.43 -2.80 8.93
C ALA A 159 5.23 -1.86 8.93
N VAL A 160 4.09 -2.33 9.39
CA VAL A 160 2.85 -1.55 9.48
C VAL A 160 2.46 -1.22 10.91
N GLY A 161 3.27 -1.66 11.88
CA GLY A 161 3.04 -1.42 13.30
C GLY A 161 2.46 -2.62 14.05
N LEU A 162 1.70 -2.35 15.10
CA LEU A 162 1.13 -3.34 16.00
C LEU A 162 -0.39 -3.24 16.01
N PRO A 163 -1.10 -4.33 16.38
CA PRO A 163 -2.54 -4.31 16.55
C PRO A 163 -3.00 -3.28 17.58
N ARG A 164 -4.05 -2.56 17.23
CA ARG A 164 -4.74 -1.70 18.21
C ARG A 164 -5.42 -2.55 19.29
N GLY A 165 -5.49 -2.03 20.50
CA GLY A 165 -6.02 -2.75 21.65
C GLY A 165 -7.52 -3.06 21.60
N ASP A 166 -8.29 -2.35 20.76
CA ASP A 166 -9.71 -2.56 20.51
C ASP A 166 -9.99 -3.63 19.43
N PHE A 167 -8.94 -4.22 18.84
CA PHE A 167 -9.05 -5.31 17.87
C PHE A 167 -8.48 -6.62 18.42
N GLU A 168 -9.13 -7.70 18.06
CA GLU A 168 -8.55 -9.04 18.05
C GLU A 168 -8.10 -9.33 16.62
N VAL A 169 -6.89 -9.84 16.48
CA VAL A 169 -6.30 -10.14 15.17
C VAL A 169 -5.65 -11.51 15.19
N ARG A 170 -5.72 -12.21 14.06
CA ARG A 170 -5.03 -13.49 13.85
C ARG A 170 -4.47 -13.56 12.45
N LEU A 171 -3.45 -14.39 12.26
CA LEU A 171 -2.98 -14.84 10.97
C LEU A 171 -3.42 -16.27 10.78
N VAL A 172 -4.19 -16.55 9.73
CA VAL A 172 -4.77 -17.88 9.50
C VAL A 172 -4.41 -18.42 8.12
N ASP A 173 -4.45 -19.75 8.00
CA ASP A 173 -4.32 -20.46 6.74
C ASP A 173 -5.67 -20.56 5.99
N GLU A 174 -5.71 -21.32 4.91
CA GLU A 174 -6.89 -21.57 4.08
C GLU A 174 -8.04 -22.31 4.79
N HIS A 175 -7.75 -22.92 5.94
CA HIS A 175 -8.71 -23.63 6.79
C HIS A 175 -9.12 -22.81 8.03
N ASP A 176 -8.76 -21.52 8.08
CA ASP A 176 -8.98 -20.61 9.20
C ASP A 176 -8.26 -21.06 10.50
N VAL A 177 -7.19 -21.88 10.36
CA VAL A 177 -6.33 -22.30 11.49
C VAL A 177 -5.20 -21.27 11.64
N GLU A 178 -4.94 -20.86 12.88
CA GLU A 178 -3.89 -19.89 13.18
C GLU A 178 -2.51 -20.44 12.81
N VAL A 179 -1.75 -19.64 12.01
CA VAL A 179 -0.40 -20.03 11.58
C VAL A 179 0.64 -19.74 12.65
N PRO A 180 1.73 -20.53 12.73
CA PRO A 180 2.83 -20.26 13.66
C PRO A 180 3.49 -18.90 13.36
N ARG A 181 4.04 -18.26 14.41
CA ARG A 181 4.82 -17.02 14.28
C ARG A 181 5.93 -17.19 13.22
N GLY A 182 6.14 -16.17 12.42
CA GLY A 182 7.11 -16.17 11.31
C GLY A 182 6.56 -16.76 10.01
N LYS A 183 5.41 -17.42 10.01
CA LYS A 183 4.72 -17.86 8.80
C LYS A 183 3.75 -16.79 8.31
N ALA A 184 3.59 -16.72 6.99
CA ALA A 184 2.57 -15.87 6.38
C ALA A 184 1.18 -16.52 6.53
N GLY A 185 0.17 -15.67 6.79
CA GLY A 185 -1.22 -16.07 6.86
C GLY A 185 -2.13 -14.89 6.51
N GLU A 186 -3.40 -15.16 6.20
CA GLU A 186 -4.39 -14.10 6.02
C GLU A 186 -4.64 -13.41 7.35
N LEU A 187 -4.60 -12.07 7.33
CA LEU A 187 -5.04 -11.28 8.48
C LEU A 187 -6.56 -11.35 8.59
N VAL A 188 -7.03 -11.90 9.70
CA VAL A 188 -8.45 -11.84 10.08
C VAL A 188 -8.62 -11.00 11.32
N ILE A 189 -9.69 -10.23 11.37
CA ILE A 189 -9.92 -9.23 12.42
C ILE A 189 -11.30 -9.35 13.04
N ARG A 190 -11.37 -8.97 14.31
CA ARG A 190 -12.61 -8.79 15.04
C ARG A 190 -12.47 -7.59 16.00
N THR A 191 -13.44 -6.71 16.02
CA THR A 191 -13.45 -5.59 16.96
C THR A 191 -14.07 -6.00 18.31
N ARG A 192 -13.58 -5.40 19.39
CA ARG A 192 -14.18 -5.47 20.74
C ARG A 192 -15.21 -4.38 20.93
N ASP A 193 -15.11 -3.30 20.17
CA ASP A 193 -16.02 -2.17 20.24
C ASP A 193 -17.15 -2.36 19.23
N PRO A 194 -18.41 -2.35 19.67
CA PRO A 194 -19.55 -2.51 18.77
C PRO A 194 -19.54 -1.46 17.64
N TRP A 195 -19.94 -1.88 16.45
CA TRP A 195 -20.12 -1.01 15.28
C TRP A 195 -18.84 -0.34 14.73
N SER A 196 -17.65 -0.76 15.16
CA SER A 196 -16.37 -0.17 14.74
C SER A 196 -15.81 -0.71 13.43
N VAL A 197 -16.51 -1.64 12.79
CA VAL A 197 -16.22 -2.19 11.47
C VAL A 197 -17.49 -2.13 10.62
N MET A 198 -17.40 -2.50 9.33
CA MET A 198 -18.52 -2.43 8.42
C MET A 198 -19.74 -3.25 8.88
N ASP A 199 -20.93 -2.76 8.57
CA ASP A 199 -22.18 -3.47 8.72
C ASP A 199 -22.49 -4.44 7.56
N GLY A 200 -21.63 -4.48 6.54
CA GLY A 200 -21.74 -5.31 5.36
C GLY A 200 -21.63 -4.53 4.06
N TYR A 201 -21.76 -5.22 2.95
CA TYR A 201 -21.81 -4.59 1.62
C TYR A 201 -23.25 -4.26 1.23
N HIS A 202 -23.45 -3.09 0.62
CA HIS A 202 -24.75 -2.65 0.13
C HIS A 202 -25.28 -3.56 -0.98
N GLU A 203 -26.45 -4.13 -0.78
CA GLU A 203 -27.13 -5.04 -1.73
C GLU A 203 -26.29 -6.25 -2.20
N MET A 204 -25.30 -6.66 -1.38
CA MET A 204 -24.41 -7.79 -1.68
C MET A 204 -24.33 -8.76 -0.48
N PRO A 205 -25.41 -9.45 -0.12
CA PRO A 205 -25.43 -10.31 1.07
C PRO A 205 -24.44 -11.48 0.98
N GLU A 206 -24.32 -12.12 -0.17
CA GLU A 206 -23.35 -13.22 -0.36
C GLU A 206 -21.91 -12.76 -0.17
N ALA A 207 -21.54 -11.61 -0.74
CA ALA A 207 -20.20 -11.04 -0.54
C ALA A 207 -19.96 -10.68 0.93
N THR A 208 -21.00 -10.23 1.64
CA THR A 208 -20.94 -9.95 3.08
C THR A 208 -20.70 -11.22 3.89
N VAL A 209 -21.48 -12.29 3.63
CA VAL A 209 -21.28 -13.58 4.31
C VAL A 209 -19.89 -14.15 4.04
N ASN A 210 -19.43 -14.08 2.79
CA ASN A 210 -18.11 -14.61 2.41
C ASN A 210 -16.93 -13.92 3.10
N VAL A 211 -17.06 -12.61 3.41
CA VAL A 211 -16.00 -11.89 4.10
C VAL A 211 -16.04 -12.06 5.62
N TRP A 212 -17.20 -12.51 6.16
CA TRP A 212 -17.45 -12.74 7.59
C TRP A 212 -17.43 -14.24 7.96
N ARG A 213 -16.46 -15.00 7.45
CA ARG A 213 -16.34 -16.43 7.79
C ARG A 213 -15.91 -16.62 9.25
N ASN A 214 -16.44 -17.67 9.88
CA ASN A 214 -16.10 -18.07 11.26
C ASN A 214 -16.12 -16.91 12.27
N GLN A 215 -17.02 -15.92 12.05
CA GLN A 215 -17.16 -14.71 12.89
C GLN A 215 -15.93 -13.79 12.89
N TRP A 216 -15.05 -13.92 11.88
CA TRP A 216 -13.93 -13.03 11.63
C TRP A 216 -14.13 -12.30 10.30
N LEU A 217 -13.75 -11.03 10.27
CA LEU A 217 -13.66 -10.29 9.02
C LEU A 217 -12.33 -10.67 8.34
N HIS A 218 -12.44 -11.32 7.20
CA HIS A 218 -11.32 -11.70 6.35
C HIS A 218 -10.87 -10.52 5.51
N THR A 219 -9.63 -10.08 5.70
CA THR A 219 -9.13 -8.88 5.02
C THR A 219 -8.74 -9.15 3.57
N GLY A 220 -8.42 -10.39 3.23
CA GLY A 220 -7.85 -10.78 1.95
C GLY A 220 -6.37 -10.36 1.79
N ASP A 221 -5.74 -9.91 2.87
CA ASP A 221 -4.35 -9.45 2.90
C ASP A 221 -3.50 -10.39 3.77
N ALA A 222 -2.38 -10.85 3.22
CA ALA A 222 -1.44 -11.72 3.92
C ALA A 222 -0.40 -10.91 4.70
N PHE A 223 -0.15 -11.34 5.92
CA PHE A 223 0.85 -10.75 6.81
C PHE A 223 1.75 -11.83 7.41
N ARG A 224 2.87 -11.40 7.95
CA ARG A 224 3.78 -12.18 8.78
C ARG A 224 4.19 -11.34 9.99
N ILE A 225 4.37 -11.98 11.14
CA ILE A 225 5.00 -11.35 12.31
C ILE A 225 6.49 -11.67 12.25
N ASP A 226 7.33 -10.63 12.19
CA ASP A 226 8.78 -10.79 12.16
C ASP A 226 9.37 -11.13 13.54
N ASP A 227 10.69 -11.32 13.60
CA ASP A 227 11.39 -11.70 14.84
C ASP A 227 11.29 -10.60 15.91
N ASP A 228 11.17 -9.34 15.52
CA ASP A 228 10.95 -8.19 16.41
C ASP A 228 9.49 -8.04 16.86
N GLY A 229 8.59 -8.90 16.38
CA GLY A 229 7.16 -8.84 16.68
C GLY A 229 6.39 -7.82 15.87
N GLN A 230 6.98 -7.27 14.81
CA GLN A 230 6.29 -6.34 13.93
C GLN A 230 5.48 -7.05 12.86
N TRP A 231 4.37 -6.46 12.52
CA TRP A 231 3.50 -6.95 11.45
C TRP A 231 4.00 -6.43 10.11
N VAL A 232 4.29 -7.36 9.22
CA VAL A 232 4.83 -7.10 7.90
C VAL A 232 3.79 -7.51 6.88
N PHE A 233 3.35 -6.57 6.04
CA PHE A 233 2.49 -6.89 4.90
C PHE A 233 3.27 -7.70 3.87
N ILE A 234 2.71 -8.83 3.46
CA ILE A 234 3.33 -9.72 2.47
C ILE A 234 2.76 -9.47 1.09
N ASP A 235 1.45 -9.65 0.93
CA ASP A 235 0.75 -9.42 -0.34
C ASP A 235 -0.77 -9.49 -0.12
N ARG A 236 -1.54 -9.25 -1.16
CA ARG A 236 -2.93 -9.69 -1.21
C ARG A 236 -3.01 -11.17 -1.52
N MET A 237 -3.89 -11.88 -0.82
CA MET A 237 -4.06 -13.33 -1.03
C MET A 237 -4.28 -13.69 -2.51
N LYS A 238 -5.02 -12.86 -3.25
CA LYS A 238 -5.31 -13.03 -4.68
C LYS A 238 -4.22 -12.54 -5.63
N ASP A 239 -3.22 -11.80 -5.14
CA ASP A 239 -2.09 -11.30 -5.91
C ASP A 239 -0.84 -12.18 -5.70
N ALA A 240 -0.85 -13.03 -4.69
CA ALA A 240 0.17 -14.05 -4.49
C ALA A 240 0.18 -15.02 -5.69
N MET A 241 1.37 -15.29 -6.16
CA MET A 241 1.63 -16.20 -7.28
C MET A 241 2.18 -17.51 -6.76
N ARG A 242 1.92 -18.60 -7.48
CA ARG A 242 2.54 -19.89 -7.17
C ARG A 242 3.45 -20.30 -8.31
N ARG A 243 4.73 -20.47 -8.01
CA ARG A 243 5.72 -20.82 -9.01
C ARG A 243 6.65 -21.89 -8.50
N ARG A 244 6.69 -23.03 -9.20
CA ARG A 244 7.54 -24.19 -8.89
C ARG A 244 7.34 -24.74 -7.47
N GLY A 245 6.09 -24.75 -7.01
CA GLY A 245 5.72 -25.19 -5.67
C GLY A 245 5.90 -24.13 -4.57
N GLU A 246 6.49 -22.97 -4.88
CA GLU A 246 6.73 -21.90 -3.93
C GLU A 246 5.72 -20.75 -4.11
N ASN A 247 5.29 -20.18 -2.98
CA ASN A 247 4.48 -18.97 -3.00
C ASN A 247 5.38 -17.75 -3.19
N VAL A 248 5.05 -16.91 -4.16
CA VAL A 248 5.78 -15.69 -4.52
C VAL A 248 4.90 -14.48 -4.22
N SER A 249 5.39 -13.58 -3.40
CA SER A 249 4.77 -12.29 -3.17
C SER A 249 5.07 -11.34 -4.33
N SER A 250 4.02 -10.84 -4.98
CA SER A 250 4.15 -9.81 -5.99
C SER A 250 4.73 -8.52 -5.42
N PHE A 251 4.35 -8.18 -4.19
CA PHE A 251 4.83 -6.99 -3.49
C PHE A 251 6.33 -7.06 -3.17
N GLU A 252 6.85 -8.23 -2.78
CA GLU A 252 8.28 -8.40 -2.51
C GLU A 252 9.11 -8.24 -3.77
N VAL A 253 8.65 -8.81 -4.88
CA VAL A 253 9.32 -8.66 -6.18
C VAL A 253 9.27 -7.19 -6.66
N GLU A 254 8.12 -6.53 -6.54
CA GLU A 254 7.95 -5.11 -6.88
C GLU A 254 8.91 -4.22 -6.08
N ARG A 255 9.04 -4.49 -4.79
CA ARG A 255 9.95 -3.74 -3.92
C ARG A 255 11.40 -3.82 -4.40
N GLU A 256 11.87 -5.02 -4.74
CA GLU A 256 13.24 -5.20 -5.23
C GLU A 256 13.45 -4.57 -6.61
N ILE A 257 12.44 -4.61 -7.49
CA ILE A 257 12.49 -3.92 -8.79
C ILE A 257 12.56 -2.39 -8.61
N MET A 258 11.82 -1.84 -7.64
CA MET A 258 11.83 -0.40 -7.33
C MET A 258 13.18 0.14 -6.86
N GLU A 259 14.07 -0.73 -6.35
CA GLU A 259 15.46 -0.35 -6.00
C GLU A 259 16.34 -0.07 -7.24
N HIS A 260 15.88 -0.46 -8.44
CA HIS A 260 16.63 -0.20 -9.66
C HIS A 260 16.52 1.29 -10.07
N PRO A 261 17.65 2.00 -10.33
CA PRO A 261 17.64 3.45 -10.56
C PRO A 261 16.75 3.92 -11.70
N ALA A 262 16.60 3.13 -12.75
CA ALA A 262 15.79 3.48 -13.93
C ALA A 262 14.30 3.25 -13.75
N VAL A 263 13.84 2.59 -12.67
CA VAL A 263 12.44 2.25 -12.46
C VAL A 263 11.70 3.39 -11.77
N LEU A 264 10.60 3.83 -12.37
CA LEU A 264 9.66 4.81 -11.81
C LEU A 264 8.51 4.13 -11.07
N GLU A 265 7.86 3.17 -11.72
CA GLU A 265 6.75 2.38 -11.16
C GLU A 265 6.87 0.93 -11.66
N VAL A 266 6.33 0.01 -10.90
CA VAL A 266 6.26 -1.40 -11.30
C VAL A 266 4.99 -2.05 -10.78
N ALA A 267 4.50 -3.02 -11.56
CA ALA A 267 3.49 -3.97 -11.12
C ALA A 267 3.91 -5.38 -11.54
N VAL A 268 3.84 -6.31 -10.59
CA VAL A 268 4.16 -7.73 -10.82
C VAL A 268 2.88 -8.55 -10.72
N VAL A 269 2.68 -9.42 -11.70
CA VAL A 269 1.50 -10.29 -11.77
C VAL A 269 1.89 -11.70 -12.20
N GLY A 270 1.11 -12.69 -11.73
CA GLY A 270 1.16 -14.04 -12.26
C GLY A 270 0.48 -14.10 -13.63
N VAL A 271 1.08 -14.81 -14.54
CA VAL A 271 0.54 -15.12 -15.87
C VAL A 271 0.60 -16.64 -16.09
N PRO A 272 -0.33 -17.22 -16.88
CA PRO A 272 -0.32 -18.66 -17.15
C PRO A 272 1.03 -19.15 -17.67
N SER A 273 1.56 -20.20 -17.07
CA SER A 273 2.80 -20.86 -17.51
C SER A 273 2.51 -22.10 -18.33
N ALA A 274 3.35 -22.38 -19.31
CA ALA A 274 3.30 -23.64 -20.06
C ALA A 274 3.62 -24.88 -19.18
N ALA A 275 4.15 -24.67 -17.98
CA ALA A 275 4.63 -25.73 -17.10
C ALA A 275 3.69 -26.13 -15.95
N THR A 276 2.54 -25.51 -15.72
CA THR A 276 1.45 -25.86 -14.77
C THR A 276 1.08 -24.82 -13.71
N GLU A 277 1.98 -23.94 -13.32
CA GLU A 277 1.76 -22.87 -12.34
C GLU A 277 1.91 -21.52 -13.01
N ASP A 278 2.07 -20.47 -12.22
CA ASP A 278 2.29 -19.14 -12.75
C ASP A 278 3.73 -18.92 -13.22
N ASP A 279 3.90 -18.16 -14.29
CA ASP A 279 5.11 -17.38 -14.56
C ASP A 279 4.93 -15.95 -14.08
N ILE A 280 6.02 -15.25 -13.80
CA ILE A 280 6.00 -13.89 -13.27
C ILE A 280 6.24 -12.90 -14.40
N LEU A 281 5.28 -11.96 -14.57
CA LEU A 281 5.40 -10.82 -15.47
C LEU A 281 5.60 -9.54 -14.64
N ALA A 282 6.70 -8.83 -14.88
CA ALA A 282 6.96 -7.50 -14.36
C ALA A 282 6.63 -6.44 -15.43
N CYS A 283 5.64 -5.59 -15.16
CA CYS A 283 5.32 -4.42 -15.97
C CYS A 283 5.97 -3.19 -15.34
N VAL A 284 6.87 -2.54 -16.05
CA VAL A 284 7.73 -1.49 -15.53
C VAL A 284 7.50 -0.18 -16.28
N VAL A 285 7.38 0.93 -15.55
CA VAL A 285 7.46 2.28 -16.12
C VAL A 285 8.85 2.83 -15.85
N VAL A 286 9.54 3.26 -16.90
CA VAL A 286 10.91 3.77 -16.83
C VAL A 286 10.87 5.26 -16.50
N ARG A 287 11.85 5.73 -15.73
CA ARG A 287 11.99 7.15 -15.40
C ARG A 287 12.23 8.01 -16.64
N PRO A 288 11.66 9.22 -16.71
CA PRO A 288 11.91 10.14 -17.78
C PRO A 288 13.44 10.36 -18.02
N GLY A 289 13.85 10.25 -19.28
CA GLY A 289 15.25 10.43 -19.67
C GLY A 289 16.18 9.25 -19.38
N MET A 290 15.67 8.16 -18.82
CA MET A 290 16.43 6.92 -18.61
C MET A 290 16.05 5.85 -19.62
N GLN A 291 16.90 4.85 -19.75
CA GLN A 291 16.64 3.62 -20.49
C GLN A 291 16.76 2.44 -19.54
N LEU A 292 16.00 1.40 -19.77
CA LEU A 292 16.04 0.15 -19.02
C LEU A 292 16.21 -1.01 -20.00
N ASP A 293 17.33 -1.72 -19.88
CA ASP A 293 17.46 -3.04 -20.51
C ASP A 293 16.86 -4.10 -19.59
N PRO A 294 15.81 -4.82 -20.04
CA PRO A 294 15.23 -5.90 -19.27
C PRO A 294 16.22 -6.97 -18.81
N ALA A 295 17.27 -7.25 -19.61
CA ALA A 295 18.31 -8.22 -19.25
C ALA A 295 19.17 -7.71 -18.08
N GLU A 296 19.51 -6.43 -18.06
CA GLU A 296 20.22 -5.79 -16.94
C GLU A 296 19.37 -5.79 -15.65
N LEU A 297 18.08 -5.47 -15.77
CA LEU A 297 17.15 -5.55 -14.64
C LEU A 297 17.11 -6.97 -14.06
N LEU A 298 16.99 -7.99 -14.89
CA LEU A 298 16.97 -9.38 -14.44
C LEU A 298 18.28 -9.80 -13.78
N ALA A 299 19.44 -9.36 -14.32
CA ALA A 299 20.74 -9.60 -13.71
C ALA A 299 20.89 -8.87 -12.36
N PHE A 300 20.30 -7.69 -12.20
CA PHE A 300 20.21 -6.98 -10.93
C PHE A 300 19.40 -7.77 -9.90
N LEU A 301 18.23 -8.32 -10.30
CA LEU A 301 17.35 -9.08 -9.44
C LEU A 301 17.91 -10.47 -9.09
N ASP A 302 18.67 -11.11 -9.96
CA ASP A 302 19.31 -12.42 -9.69
C ASP A 302 20.25 -12.39 -8.48
N ARG A 303 20.73 -11.23 -8.09
CA ARG A 303 21.62 -11.03 -6.92
C ARG A 303 20.86 -10.69 -5.64
N ARG A 304 19.55 -10.44 -5.74
CA ARG A 304 18.73 -9.89 -4.66
C ARG A 304 17.55 -10.80 -4.29
N LEU A 305 17.08 -11.57 -5.25
CA LEU A 305 15.92 -12.44 -5.09
C LEU A 305 16.29 -13.91 -5.28
N PRO A 306 15.62 -14.83 -4.58
CA PRO A 306 15.67 -16.25 -4.92
C PRO A 306 15.25 -16.47 -6.37
N TYR A 307 15.85 -17.45 -7.02
CA TYR A 307 15.66 -17.72 -8.44
C TYR A 307 14.18 -17.87 -8.86
N PHE A 308 13.35 -18.49 -8.02
CA PHE A 308 11.93 -18.69 -8.33
C PHE A 308 11.11 -17.40 -8.26
N MET A 309 11.61 -16.34 -7.61
CA MET A 309 10.98 -15.02 -7.52
C MET A 309 11.39 -14.08 -8.66
N VAL A 310 12.48 -14.35 -9.38
CA VAL A 310 12.94 -13.48 -10.46
C VAL A 310 11.97 -13.59 -11.65
N PRO A 311 11.44 -12.48 -12.17
CA PRO A 311 10.49 -12.49 -13.29
C PRO A 311 11.00 -13.27 -14.49
N ARG A 312 10.09 -13.97 -15.17
CA ARG A 312 10.35 -14.52 -16.49
C ARG A 312 10.16 -13.47 -17.56
N TYR A 313 9.11 -12.68 -17.42
CA TYR A 313 8.77 -11.65 -18.40
C TYR A 313 8.95 -10.27 -17.80
N VAL A 314 9.54 -9.36 -18.61
CA VAL A 314 9.65 -7.95 -18.28
C VAL A 314 9.10 -7.13 -19.45
N GLU A 315 8.18 -6.22 -19.17
CA GLU A 315 7.62 -5.35 -20.19
C GLU A 315 7.64 -3.89 -19.73
N CYS A 316 8.24 -3.02 -20.54
CA CYS A 316 8.23 -1.58 -20.30
C CYS A 316 6.93 -0.99 -20.86
N LEU A 317 6.25 -0.18 -20.03
CA LEU A 317 5.01 0.50 -20.35
C LEU A 317 5.17 2.01 -20.17
N ASP A 318 4.40 2.79 -20.92
CA ASP A 318 4.35 4.25 -20.74
C ASP A 318 3.67 4.63 -19.41
N ALA A 319 2.66 3.85 -19.00
CA ALA A 319 1.95 4.02 -17.73
C ALA A 319 1.32 2.71 -17.28
N LEU A 320 1.19 2.50 -15.98
CA LEU A 320 0.42 1.40 -15.39
C LEU A 320 -1.07 1.76 -15.32
N PRO A 321 -1.98 0.78 -15.52
CA PRO A 321 -3.41 1.00 -15.33
C PRO A 321 -3.71 1.24 -13.86
N LYS A 322 -4.38 2.36 -13.54
CA LYS A 322 -4.68 2.78 -12.18
C LYS A 322 -6.17 2.96 -11.95
N THR A 323 -6.57 2.86 -10.68
CA THR A 323 -7.87 3.31 -10.21
C THR A 323 -7.84 4.82 -9.99
N PRO A 324 -9.02 5.49 -9.83
CA PRO A 324 -9.05 6.90 -9.45
C PRO A 324 -8.37 7.22 -8.10
N THR A 325 -8.08 6.20 -7.30
CA THR A 325 -7.33 6.32 -6.03
C THR A 325 -5.84 6.04 -6.19
N GLU A 326 -5.30 6.09 -7.42
CA GLU A 326 -3.89 5.85 -7.77
C GLU A 326 -3.38 4.43 -7.46
N LYS A 327 -4.27 3.47 -7.16
CA LYS A 327 -3.90 2.06 -6.97
C LYS A 327 -3.80 1.35 -8.32
N ILE A 328 -2.74 0.57 -8.50
CA ILE A 328 -2.52 -0.20 -9.73
C ILE A 328 -3.59 -1.29 -9.87
N ARG A 329 -4.14 -1.41 -11.06
CA ARG A 329 -5.14 -2.42 -11.43
C ARG A 329 -4.44 -3.68 -11.95
N LYS A 330 -3.86 -4.49 -11.05
CA LYS A 330 -3.15 -5.73 -11.41
C LYS A 330 -4.01 -6.69 -12.23
N GLN A 331 -5.33 -6.72 -11.98
CA GLN A 331 -6.24 -7.54 -12.76
C GLN A 331 -6.22 -7.20 -14.26
N ALA A 332 -6.17 -5.92 -14.62
CA ALA A 332 -6.08 -5.50 -16.02
C ALA A 332 -4.75 -5.95 -16.69
N LEU A 333 -3.67 -6.04 -15.92
CA LEU A 333 -2.40 -6.55 -16.41
C LEU A 333 -2.42 -8.09 -16.58
N ARG A 334 -3.09 -8.82 -15.67
CA ARG A 334 -3.30 -10.28 -15.83
C ARG A 334 -4.15 -10.60 -17.04
N GLU A 335 -5.25 -9.87 -17.24
CA GLU A 335 -6.15 -10.05 -18.40
C GLU A 335 -5.45 -9.73 -19.72
N ARG A 336 -4.56 -8.74 -19.72
CA ARG A 336 -3.72 -8.42 -20.86
C ARG A 336 -2.70 -9.53 -21.17
N GLY A 337 -2.18 -10.18 -20.13
CA GLY A 337 -1.20 -11.25 -20.24
C GLY A 337 0.15 -10.80 -20.80
N VAL A 338 0.95 -11.78 -21.25
CA VAL A 338 2.24 -11.55 -21.90
C VAL A 338 2.01 -11.08 -23.34
N THR A 339 2.53 -9.91 -23.68
CA THR A 339 2.46 -9.37 -25.04
C THR A 339 3.72 -9.68 -25.85
N PRO A 340 3.71 -9.53 -27.18
CA PRO A 340 4.92 -9.66 -27.99
C PRO A 340 6.03 -8.65 -27.68
N ALA A 341 5.71 -7.57 -26.96
CA ALA A 341 6.66 -6.56 -26.52
C ALA A 341 7.39 -6.95 -25.22
N ALA A 342 6.90 -7.97 -24.52
CA ALA A 342 7.53 -8.43 -23.30
C ALA A 342 8.84 -9.18 -23.62
N PHE A 343 9.90 -8.81 -22.91
CA PHE A 343 11.14 -9.57 -22.91
C PHE A 343 10.92 -10.92 -22.21
N ASP A 344 11.20 -12.05 -22.88
CA ASP A 344 11.16 -13.40 -22.31
C ASP A 344 12.58 -13.81 -21.89
N ARG A 345 12.75 -14.02 -20.59
CA ARG A 345 14.02 -14.48 -20.04
C ARG A 345 14.39 -15.86 -20.56
N PRO A 346 15.56 -16.03 -21.19
CA PRO A 346 15.99 -17.35 -21.64
C PRO A 346 16.05 -18.32 -20.45
N PRO A 347 15.62 -19.59 -20.63
CA PRO A 347 15.70 -20.58 -19.57
C PRO A 347 17.15 -20.75 -19.12
N ARG A 348 17.37 -20.75 -17.79
CA ARG A 348 18.71 -21.11 -17.26
C ARG A 348 19.05 -22.52 -17.75
N ARG A 349 20.16 -22.67 -18.44
CA ARG A 349 20.72 -23.99 -18.65
C ARG A 349 21.11 -24.54 -17.27
N VAL A 350 20.41 -25.59 -16.84
CA VAL A 350 20.84 -26.38 -15.68
C VAL A 350 22.14 -27.03 -16.10
N ALA A 351 23.25 -26.61 -15.47
CA ALA A 351 24.54 -27.26 -15.67
C ALA A 351 24.59 -28.60 -14.95
#